data_b28c0d6358ee16b13faefbd330f87614
#
_entry.id   b28c0d6358ee16b13faefbd330f87614
#
_cell.length_a   1.000
_cell.length_b   1.000
_cell.length_c   1.000
_cell.angle_alpha   90.00
_cell.angle_beta   90.00
_cell.angle_gamma   90.00
#
_symmetry.space_group_name_H-M   'P 1'
#
loop_
_entity.id
_entity.type
_entity.pdbx_description
1 polymer ?
#
loop_
_entity_poly.entity_id
_entity_poly.type
_entity_poly.pdbx_seq_one_letter_code
_entity_poly.pdbx_strand_id
1 'polypeptide(L)'
;MSIRPDEISTLIKQQIEKYKSEIQVVDVGTVINVGDGIARVHGLENAMQGELLEFANGVVGMALNLEESNVGVVILGPYTDIREGDQVKRTGRIMEVPVGEALLGRVVNALGQPVDGKGPINTTEFRAIESPAPGVIDRKSVHEPMQTGIKAIDSMVPIGRGQRELIIGDRQTGKTTIAIDAIINQKNTGVKCIYVAVGQKQSTVANVVETLRRHGALDYTIVVTASASEPSPLLFLAPYAGCSMGEYFMYKGEHVLVIYDDLSKQAAAYRELSLLLRRPPGREAYPGDVFYLHSRLLERAAKLSDKLGGGSLTALPFIETQASDVSAYIPTNVISITDGQIFLEADLFYSGQRPAVNVGISVSRVGGSAQIKAMKKVAGTLRLDLAAYRELQAFSQFGSDLDKSTVARLNRGARTMEILKQGVNQPMPVEKQVISIYSAVKGHLDDIAIGDILRFEQEFLAFLDSKYPQIGASIRDTKDLVADNEKALVDAINEFKRSFAASV
;
A
#
# COMPACT_ATOMS: atom_id res chain seq x y z
N MET A 1 53.27 30.99 50.73
CA MET A 1 52.67 29.75 51.24
C MET A 1 52.95 28.66 50.25
N SER A 2 53.79 27.70 50.58
CA SER A 2 54.10 26.55 49.71
C SER A 2 52.96 25.51 49.88
N ILE A 3 52.25 25.26 48.84
CA ILE A 3 51.24 24.19 48.81
C ILE A 3 51.95 22.84 49.00
N ARG A 4 51.55 22.07 50.01
CA ARG A 4 52.17 20.77 50.30
C ARG A 4 51.82 19.74 49.19
N PRO A 5 52.75 18.84 48.82
CA PRO A 5 52.51 17.80 47.81
C PRO A 5 51.24 16.96 48.06
N ASP A 6 50.88 16.73 49.33
CA ASP A 6 49.70 15.98 49.73
C ASP A 6 48.40 16.70 49.42
N GLU A 7 48.37 18.03 49.49
CA GLU A 7 47.20 18.84 49.14
C GLU A 7 46.95 18.84 47.61
N ILE A 8 48.04 18.86 46.82
CA ILE A 8 47.95 18.73 45.35
C ILE A 8 47.46 17.35 44.96
N SER A 9 47.93 16.30 45.61
CA SER A 9 47.50 14.94 45.36
C SER A 9 46.01 14.74 45.71
N THR A 10 45.54 15.37 46.80
CA THR A 10 44.13 15.34 47.21
C THR A 10 43.21 16.12 46.25
N LEU A 11 43.67 17.29 45.81
CA LEU A 11 42.95 18.08 44.78
C LEU A 11 42.88 17.36 43.44
N ILE A 12 43.94 16.69 43.01
CA ILE A 12 43.97 15.90 41.79
C ILE A 12 43.02 14.69 41.91
N LYS A 13 43.04 14.01 43.08
CA LYS A 13 42.11 12.92 43.34
C LYS A 13 40.64 13.38 43.34
N GLN A 14 40.35 14.50 43.98
CA GLN A 14 38.99 15.09 43.94
C GLN A 14 38.56 15.52 42.53
N GLN A 15 39.48 16.07 41.73
CA GLN A 15 39.20 16.38 40.33
C GLN A 15 39.00 15.11 39.48
N ILE A 16 39.80 14.06 39.70
CA ILE A 16 39.64 12.77 39.01
C ILE A 16 38.33 12.08 39.43
N GLU A 17 37.95 12.15 40.71
CA GLU A 17 36.64 11.64 41.17
C GLU A 17 35.47 12.45 40.63
N LYS A 18 35.61 13.77 40.54
CA LYS A 18 34.66 14.65 39.90
C LYS A 18 34.55 14.38 38.39
N TYR A 19 35.69 14.14 37.74
CA TYR A 19 35.75 13.74 36.33
C TYR A 19 35.16 12.33 36.07
N LYS A 20 35.35 11.39 37.03
CA LYS A 20 34.70 10.08 36.98
C LYS A 20 33.20 10.15 37.26
N SER A 21 32.72 11.10 38.08
CA SER A 21 31.28 11.32 38.24
C SER A 21 30.65 12.04 37.02
N GLU A 22 31.42 12.83 36.29
CA GLU A 22 30.99 13.42 34.98
C GLU A 22 30.96 12.37 33.86
N ILE A 23 31.72 11.27 33.97
CA ILE A 23 31.67 10.15 32.99
C ILE A 23 30.38 9.29 33.12
N GLN A 24 29.59 9.44 34.15
CA GLN A 24 28.25 8.82 34.25
C GLN A 24 27.13 9.63 33.55
N VAL A 25 27.44 10.76 32.91
CA VAL A 25 26.49 11.65 32.23
C VAL A 25 26.42 11.38 30.68
N VAL A 26 26.92 10.24 30.20
CA VAL A 26 26.94 9.88 28.79
C VAL A 26 25.54 9.62 28.21
N ASP A 27 24.53 9.52 29.03
CA ASP A 27 23.15 9.22 28.65
C ASP A 27 22.21 10.44 28.71
N VAL A 28 22.75 11.63 29.01
CA VAL A 28 21.98 12.88 29.06
C VAL A 28 22.64 13.94 28.19
N GLY A 29 21.87 14.47 27.23
CA GLY A 29 22.28 15.57 26.40
C GLY A 29 21.53 16.85 26.71
N THR A 30 21.94 17.93 26.07
CA THR A 30 21.34 19.26 26.19
C THR A 30 20.86 19.77 24.82
N VAL A 31 19.66 20.31 24.76
CA VAL A 31 19.10 20.91 23.54
C VAL A 31 19.90 22.18 23.21
N ILE A 32 20.54 22.20 22.05
CA ILE A 32 21.25 23.38 21.54
C ILE A 32 20.30 24.30 20.79
N ASN A 33 19.40 23.71 20.02
CA ASN A 33 18.43 24.45 19.21
C ASN A 33 17.18 23.59 19.00
N VAL A 34 16.01 24.19 18.94
CA VAL A 34 14.74 23.55 18.67
C VAL A 34 13.88 24.43 17.76
N GLY A 35 13.23 23.81 16.78
CA GLY A 35 12.30 24.48 15.88
C GLY A 35 11.73 23.52 14.85
N ASP A 36 10.52 23.77 14.39
CA ASP A 36 9.84 23.02 13.33
C ASP A 36 9.79 21.49 13.54
N GLY A 37 9.66 21.05 14.81
CA GLY A 37 9.61 19.62 15.16
C GLY A 37 10.96 18.91 15.17
N ILE A 38 12.06 19.65 15.12
CA ILE A 38 13.44 19.15 15.19
C ILE A 38 14.17 19.77 16.34
N ALA A 39 14.98 18.98 17.06
CA ALA A 39 15.94 19.45 18.05
C ALA A 39 17.35 19.02 17.66
N ARG A 40 18.32 19.86 17.96
CA ARG A 40 19.76 19.50 17.98
C ARG A 40 20.19 19.35 19.42
N VAL A 41 20.76 18.20 19.75
CA VAL A 41 21.13 17.83 21.10
C VAL A 41 22.63 17.54 21.15
N HIS A 42 23.34 18.16 22.10
CA HIS A 42 24.74 17.91 22.38
C HIS A 42 24.88 16.91 23.53
N GLY A 43 25.94 16.12 23.53
CA GLY A 43 26.30 15.23 24.64
C GLY A 43 25.67 13.85 24.62
N LEU A 44 25.09 13.43 23.50
CA LEU A 44 24.53 12.08 23.30
C LEU A 44 25.44 11.22 22.40
N GLU A 45 26.72 11.13 22.73
CA GLU A 45 27.76 10.49 21.89
C GLU A 45 27.52 9.01 21.61
N ASN A 46 26.80 8.32 22.51
CA ASN A 46 26.47 6.90 22.37
C ASN A 46 25.06 6.64 21.80
N ALA A 47 24.34 7.68 21.35
CA ALA A 47 23.01 7.50 20.78
C ALA A 47 23.07 6.67 19.50
N MET A 48 22.11 5.77 19.36
CA MET A 48 21.97 4.93 18.16
C MET A 48 21.02 5.58 17.15
N GLN A 49 21.23 5.29 15.87
CA GLN A 49 20.27 5.66 14.83
C GLN A 49 18.89 5.05 15.11
N GLY A 50 17.84 5.89 15.13
CA GLY A 50 16.47 5.43 15.44
C GLY A 50 16.19 5.24 16.92
N GLU A 51 17.12 5.60 17.81
CA GLU A 51 16.92 5.52 19.26
C GLU A 51 15.90 6.54 19.73
N LEU A 52 15.02 6.12 20.63
CA LEU A 52 14.09 7.00 21.33
C LEU A 52 14.82 7.82 22.40
N LEU A 53 14.56 9.11 22.39
CA LEU A 53 15.12 10.09 23.31
C LEU A 53 13.97 10.77 24.06
N GLU A 54 14.09 10.91 25.38
CA GLU A 54 13.06 11.51 26.23
C GLU A 54 13.47 12.91 26.65
N PHE A 55 12.63 13.89 26.34
CA PHE A 55 12.78 15.28 26.78
C PHE A 55 12.24 15.48 28.19
N ALA A 56 12.69 16.53 28.88
CA ALA A 56 12.35 16.81 30.27
C ALA A 56 10.83 16.94 30.53
N ASN A 57 10.04 17.29 29.53
CA ASN A 57 8.58 17.38 29.60
C ASN A 57 7.85 16.05 29.26
N GLY A 58 8.57 14.94 29.11
CA GLY A 58 8.02 13.63 28.76
C GLY A 58 7.71 13.46 27.26
N VAL A 59 7.99 14.45 26.42
CA VAL A 59 7.90 14.29 24.97
C VAL A 59 9.03 13.40 24.48
N VAL A 60 8.73 12.54 23.52
CA VAL A 60 9.70 11.60 22.95
C VAL A 60 10.14 12.11 21.58
N GLY A 61 11.42 11.99 21.31
CA GLY A 61 12.02 12.21 19.99
C GLY A 61 12.76 10.97 19.49
N MET A 62 13.15 10.96 18.24
CA MET A 62 13.93 9.90 17.62
C MET A 62 15.22 10.48 17.03
N ALA A 63 16.37 9.86 17.36
CA ALA A 63 17.67 10.21 16.79
C ALA A 63 17.70 9.86 15.31
N LEU A 64 17.81 10.86 14.43
CA LEU A 64 17.77 10.67 12.97
C LEU A 64 19.09 11.03 12.30
N ASN A 65 19.85 11.97 12.85
CA ASN A 65 21.15 12.40 12.33
C ASN A 65 22.20 12.35 13.41
N LEU A 66 23.21 11.50 13.26
CA LEU A 66 24.31 11.37 14.21
C LEU A 66 25.52 12.11 13.66
N GLU A 67 25.86 13.24 14.26
CA GLU A 67 27.02 14.04 13.91
C GLU A 67 28.06 13.95 15.04
N GLU A 68 29.32 14.30 14.77
CA GLU A 68 30.43 14.20 15.71
C GLU A 68 30.17 14.97 17.03
N SER A 69 29.52 16.13 16.94
CA SER A 69 29.31 17.03 18.08
C SER A 69 27.86 17.16 18.53
N ASN A 70 26.91 16.63 17.76
CA ASN A 70 25.50 16.75 18.09
C ASN A 70 24.66 15.63 17.43
N VAL A 71 23.45 15.44 17.96
CA VAL A 71 22.46 14.53 17.42
C VAL A 71 21.27 15.34 16.93
N GLY A 72 20.90 15.16 15.66
CA GLY A 72 19.66 15.68 15.10
C GLY A 72 18.49 14.77 15.47
N VAL A 73 17.55 15.31 16.22
CA VAL A 73 16.41 14.59 16.79
C VAL A 73 15.13 15.08 16.15
N VAL A 74 14.30 14.17 15.64
CA VAL A 74 12.93 14.47 15.22
C VAL A 74 11.99 14.28 16.40
N ILE A 75 11.15 15.27 16.70
CA ILE A 75 10.27 15.27 17.84
C ILE A 75 8.94 14.63 17.47
N LEU A 76 8.51 13.62 18.24
CA LEU A 76 7.32 12.80 17.94
C LEU A 76 6.06 13.27 18.68
N GLY A 77 6.04 14.52 19.10
CA GLY A 77 4.94 15.11 19.85
C GLY A 77 4.96 16.64 19.84
N PRO A 78 4.15 17.30 20.69
CA PRO A 78 4.16 18.74 20.83
C PRO A 78 5.54 19.24 21.27
N TYR A 79 6.11 20.17 20.53
CA TYR A 79 7.47 20.67 20.79
C TYR A 79 7.50 22.12 21.28
N THR A 80 6.34 22.76 21.45
CA THR A 80 6.22 24.17 21.83
C THR A 80 6.81 24.49 23.21
N ASP A 81 6.86 23.49 24.09
CA ASP A 81 7.37 23.63 25.46
C ASP A 81 8.84 23.21 25.62
N ILE A 82 9.46 22.70 24.55
CA ILE A 82 10.88 22.34 24.53
C ILE A 82 11.71 23.59 24.25
N ARG A 83 12.76 23.83 25.06
CA ARG A 83 13.60 25.03 24.97
C ARG A 83 15.09 24.65 24.85
N GLU A 84 15.85 25.60 24.35
CA GLU A 84 17.30 25.53 24.42
C GLU A 84 17.78 25.42 25.88
N GLY A 85 18.70 24.50 26.16
CA GLY A 85 19.18 24.18 27.50
C GLY A 85 18.42 23.04 28.18
N ASP A 86 17.29 22.59 27.65
CA ASP A 86 16.57 21.46 28.23
C ASP A 86 17.37 20.17 28.13
N GLN A 87 17.19 19.30 29.12
CA GLN A 87 17.83 17.99 29.15
C GLN A 87 17.07 16.97 28.32
N VAL A 88 17.83 16.11 27.63
CA VAL A 88 17.32 15.00 26.84
C VAL A 88 18.03 13.72 27.29
N LYS A 89 17.27 12.68 27.60
CA LYS A 89 17.80 11.39 28.06
C LYS A 89 17.70 10.34 26.99
N ARG A 90 18.72 9.50 26.86
CA ARG A 90 18.67 8.27 26.09
C ARG A 90 17.76 7.26 26.76
N THR A 91 17.00 6.53 25.98
CA THR A 91 16.18 5.42 26.48
C THR A 91 16.85 4.05 26.27
N GLY A 92 17.87 3.96 25.43
CA GLY A 92 18.47 2.71 25.00
C GLY A 92 17.55 1.84 24.13
N ARG A 93 16.39 2.36 23.73
CA ARG A 93 15.37 1.64 22.96
C ARG A 93 15.25 2.23 21.57
N ILE A 94 15.28 1.39 20.56
CA ILE A 94 14.97 1.76 19.19
C ILE A 94 13.46 1.97 19.06
N MET A 95 13.04 2.85 18.16
CA MET A 95 11.63 3.12 17.89
C MET A 95 10.89 1.83 17.50
N GLU A 96 9.86 1.51 18.25
CA GLU A 96 9.01 0.33 18.08
C GLU A 96 7.53 0.69 18.15
N VAL A 97 6.67 -0.14 17.57
CA VAL A 97 5.21 0.01 17.62
C VAL A 97 4.55 -1.24 18.19
N PRO A 98 3.40 -1.10 18.87
CA PRO A 98 2.61 -2.23 19.29
C PRO A 98 2.13 -3.04 18.08
N VAL A 99 2.10 -4.36 18.21
CA VAL A 99 1.65 -5.28 17.18
C VAL A 99 0.70 -6.31 17.80
N GLY A 100 -0.02 -7.05 16.97
CA GLY A 100 -0.86 -8.15 17.42
C GLY A 100 -2.32 -8.03 17.01
N GLU A 101 -3.07 -9.07 17.33
CA GLU A 101 -4.50 -9.20 17.01
C GLU A 101 -5.34 -8.07 17.64
N ALA A 102 -4.91 -7.51 18.77
CA ALA A 102 -5.61 -6.42 19.46
C ALA A 102 -5.71 -5.12 18.64
N LEU A 103 -4.92 -4.99 17.57
CA LEU A 103 -4.98 -3.85 16.67
C LEU A 103 -6.01 -4.00 15.55
N LEU A 104 -6.51 -5.22 15.30
CA LEU A 104 -7.54 -5.44 14.27
C LEU A 104 -8.82 -4.68 14.65
N GLY A 105 -9.41 -4.01 13.67
CA GLY A 105 -10.59 -3.17 13.88
C GLY A 105 -10.32 -1.83 14.53
N ARG A 106 -9.05 -1.45 14.73
CA ARG A 106 -8.63 -0.21 15.39
C ARG A 106 -8.07 0.80 14.38
N VAL A 107 -8.19 2.08 14.77
CA VAL A 107 -7.53 3.19 14.09
C VAL A 107 -6.47 3.74 15.02
N VAL A 108 -5.22 3.76 14.56
CA VAL A 108 -4.06 4.17 15.34
C VAL A 108 -3.25 5.25 14.60
N ASN A 109 -2.46 6.02 15.35
CA ASN A 109 -1.50 6.95 14.79
C ASN A 109 -0.19 6.22 14.37
N ALA A 110 0.79 6.97 13.87
CA ALA A 110 2.10 6.45 13.46
C ALA A 110 2.91 5.81 14.61
N LEU A 111 2.56 6.08 15.86
CA LEU A 111 3.18 5.49 17.05
C LEU A 111 2.41 4.27 17.58
N GLY A 112 1.35 3.85 16.90
CA GLY A 112 0.48 2.75 17.32
C GLY A 112 -0.50 3.11 18.44
N GLN A 113 -0.65 4.39 18.77
CA GLN A 113 -1.59 4.85 19.79
C GLN A 113 -3.01 4.94 19.19
N PRO A 114 -4.04 4.50 19.91
CA PRO A 114 -5.42 4.53 19.40
C PRO A 114 -5.94 5.97 19.28
N VAL A 115 -6.58 6.24 18.13
CA VAL A 115 -7.23 7.54 17.85
C VAL A 115 -8.74 7.38 17.55
N ASP A 116 -9.27 6.18 17.73
CA ASP A 116 -10.66 5.80 17.42
C ASP A 116 -11.64 5.95 18.59
N GLY A 117 -11.19 6.42 19.74
CA GLY A 117 -12.03 6.59 20.94
C GLY A 117 -12.44 5.28 21.63
N LYS A 118 -11.92 4.12 21.21
CA LYS A 118 -12.30 2.81 21.76
C LYS A 118 -11.43 2.38 22.97
N GLY A 119 -10.67 3.32 23.55
CA GLY A 119 -9.80 3.05 24.70
C GLY A 119 -8.45 2.44 24.31
N PRO A 120 -7.61 2.11 25.29
CA PRO A 120 -6.24 1.61 25.09
C PRO A 120 -6.23 0.26 24.38
N ILE A 121 -5.13 -0.02 23.68
CA ILE A 121 -4.88 -1.31 23.03
C ILE A 121 -4.05 -2.16 23.98
N ASN A 122 -4.60 -3.27 24.41
CA ASN A 122 -3.93 -4.20 25.32
C ASN A 122 -3.08 -5.19 24.50
N THR A 123 -1.81 -4.88 24.33
CA THR A 123 -0.82 -5.79 23.74
C THR A 123 0.48 -5.68 24.52
N THR A 124 1.19 -6.80 24.62
CA THR A 124 2.55 -6.88 25.19
C THR A 124 3.60 -7.10 24.12
N GLU A 125 3.18 -7.21 22.87
CA GLU A 125 4.05 -7.48 21.72
C GLU A 125 4.36 -6.17 21.00
N PHE A 126 5.65 -5.91 20.77
CA PHE A 126 6.15 -4.74 20.05
C PHE A 126 7.12 -5.18 18.96
N ARG A 127 7.23 -4.38 17.92
CA ARG A 127 8.14 -4.63 16.81
C ARG A 127 8.82 -3.33 16.40
N ALA A 128 10.14 -3.41 16.14
CA ALA A 128 10.89 -2.26 15.66
C ALA A 128 10.28 -1.73 14.35
N ILE A 129 10.19 -0.42 14.26
CA ILE A 129 9.66 0.27 13.05
C ILE A 129 10.55 0.00 11.84
N GLU A 130 11.85 0.03 12.02
CA GLU A 130 12.82 -0.33 10.98
C GLU A 130 13.34 -1.75 11.25
N SER A 131 13.07 -2.64 10.32
CA SER A 131 13.53 -4.03 10.34
C SER A 131 14.16 -4.35 8.99
N PRO A 132 15.20 -5.19 8.95
CA PRO A 132 15.77 -5.64 7.70
C PRO A 132 14.72 -6.45 6.91
N ALA A 133 14.74 -6.29 5.59
CA ALA A 133 13.90 -7.09 4.70
C ALA A 133 14.31 -8.58 4.76
N PRO A 134 13.38 -9.52 4.50
CA PRO A 134 13.71 -10.94 4.36
C PRO A 134 14.82 -11.15 3.34
N GLY A 135 15.80 -12.01 3.67
CA GLY A 135 16.90 -12.36 2.78
C GLY A 135 16.45 -13.17 1.56
N VAL A 136 17.35 -13.39 0.61
CA VAL A 136 17.04 -14.16 -0.62
C VAL A 136 16.61 -15.59 -0.32
N ILE A 137 17.25 -16.22 0.67
CA ILE A 137 16.96 -17.61 1.08
C ILE A 137 15.61 -17.72 1.83
N ASP A 138 15.17 -16.62 2.43
CA ASP A 138 13.93 -16.54 3.23
C ASP A 138 12.70 -16.34 2.35
N ARG A 139 12.89 -16.04 1.07
CA ARG A 139 11.81 -15.77 0.12
C ARG A 139 11.44 -17.00 -0.70
N LYS A 140 10.19 -17.03 -1.11
CA LYS A 140 9.63 -17.94 -2.11
C LYS A 140 9.06 -17.14 -3.27
N SER A 141 9.13 -17.66 -4.48
CA SER A 141 8.52 -17.00 -5.64
C SER A 141 7.01 -16.79 -5.44
N VAL A 142 6.52 -15.64 -5.85
CA VAL A 142 5.10 -15.30 -5.81
C VAL A 142 4.33 -16.20 -6.79
N HIS A 143 3.35 -16.95 -6.30
CA HIS A 143 2.59 -17.93 -7.09
C HIS A 143 1.11 -18.03 -6.67
N GLU A 144 0.71 -17.34 -5.63
CA GLU A 144 -0.67 -17.32 -5.13
C GLU A 144 -1.33 -15.99 -5.46
N PRO A 145 -2.57 -15.97 -6.00
CA PRO A 145 -3.24 -14.73 -6.32
C PRO A 145 -3.65 -13.96 -5.06
N MET A 146 -3.48 -12.64 -5.11
CA MET A 146 -4.15 -11.68 -4.25
C MET A 146 -5.32 -11.10 -5.02
N GLN A 147 -6.51 -11.69 -4.84
CA GLN A 147 -7.70 -11.26 -5.57
C GLN A 147 -8.15 -9.87 -5.09
N THR A 148 -8.18 -8.90 -5.99
CA THR A 148 -8.67 -7.55 -5.67
C THR A 148 -10.19 -7.44 -5.76
N GLY A 149 -10.82 -8.36 -6.46
CA GLY A 149 -12.26 -8.29 -6.78
C GLY A 149 -12.57 -7.33 -7.92
N ILE A 150 -11.56 -6.77 -8.57
CA ILE A 150 -11.71 -5.80 -9.66
C ILE A 150 -11.36 -6.50 -10.98
N LYS A 151 -12.37 -6.64 -11.85
CA LYS A 151 -12.25 -7.36 -13.14
C LYS A 151 -11.04 -6.92 -13.96
N ALA A 152 -10.86 -5.61 -14.12
CA ALA A 152 -9.77 -5.04 -14.91
C ALA A 152 -8.38 -5.37 -14.35
N ILE A 153 -8.23 -5.44 -13.03
CA ILE A 153 -6.95 -5.73 -12.37
C ILE A 153 -6.69 -7.23 -12.37
N ASP A 154 -7.61 -8.02 -11.82
CA ASP A 154 -7.41 -9.47 -11.65
C ASP A 154 -7.23 -10.20 -12.97
N SER A 155 -7.79 -9.67 -14.07
CA SER A 155 -7.65 -10.25 -15.41
C SER A 155 -6.41 -9.81 -16.19
N MET A 156 -5.99 -8.55 -16.07
CA MET A 156 -4.95 -7.98 -16.96
C MET A 156 -3.66 -7.60 -16.25
N VAL A 157 -3.72 -7.23 -14.97
CA VAL A 157 -2.58 -6.81 -14.16
C VAL A 157 -2.67 -7.52 -12.79
N PRO A 158 -2.64 -8.87 -12.77
CA PRO A 158 -2.89 -9.64 -11.57
C PRO A 158 -1.82 -9.42 -10.52
N ILE A 159 -2.24 -9.38 -9.26
CA ILE A 159 -1.40 -9.20 -8.10
C ILE A 159 -1.25 -10.53 -7.36
N GLY A 160 -0.04 -10.88 -6.98
CA GLY A 160 0.24 -12.08 -6.20
C GLY A 160 0.53 -11.78 -4.73
N ARG A 161 0.32 -12.75 -3.86
CA ARG A 161 0.62 -12.66 -2.42
C ARG A 161 2.12 -12.53 -2.19
N GLY A 162 2.54 -11.39 -1.65
CA GLY A 162 3.95 -11.03 -1.46
C GLY A 162 4.53 -10.12 -2.55
N GLN A 163 3.72 -9.70 -3.53
CA GLN A 163 4.10 -8.77 -4.58
C GLN A 163 3.99 -7.32 -4.10
N ARG A 164 4.80 -6.45 -4.72
CA ARG A 164 4.71 -4.98 -4.62
C ARG A 164 4.14 -4.45 -5.91
N GLU A 165 2.90 -4.00 -5.90
CA GLU A 165 2.25 -3.46 -7.09
C GLU A 165 1.90 -2.00 -6.86
N LEU A 166 2.51 -1.10 -7.64
CA LEU A 166 2.30 0.33 -7.53
C LEU A 166 0.95 0.73 -8.13
N ILE A 167 0.17 1.54 -7.42
CA ILE A 167 -0.99 2.21 -7.96
C ILE A 167 -0.64 3.68 -8.17
N ILE A 168 -0.60 4.12 -9.41
CA ILE A 168 -0.11 5.43 -9.81
C ILE A 168 -1.13 6.16 -10.69
N GLY A 169 -1.27 7.46 -10.49
CA GLY A 169 -2.17 8.31 -11.27
C GLY A 169 -2.43 9.65 -10.60
N ASP A 170 -3.10 10.54 -11.32
CA ASP A 170 -3.44 11.88 -10.85
C ASP A 170 -4.44 11.84 -9.67
N ARG A 171 -4.67 12.99 -9.04
CA ARG A 171 -5.68 13.12 -7.99
C ARG A 171 -7.05 12.73 -8.50
N GLN A 172 -7.85 12.08 -7.63
CA GLN A 172 -9.24 11.71 -7.89
C GLN A 172 -9.46 10.76 -9.08
N THR A 173 -8.44 10.00 -9.49
CA THR A 173 -8.57 8.96 -10.53
C THR A 173 -9.05 7.60 -10.00
N GLY A 174 -9.36 7.49 -8.70
CA GLY A 174 -9.91 6.28 -8.09
C GLY A 174 -8.90 5.39 -7.39
N LYS A 175 -7.67 5.86 -7.08
CA LYS A 175 -6.65 5.08 -6.34
C LYS A 175 -7.19 4.49 -5.03
N THR A 176 -7.74 5.33 -4.18
CA THR A 176 -8.30 4.92 -2.87
C THR A 176 -9.50 3.96 -3.03
N THR A 177 -10.31 4.11 -4.09
CA THR A 177 -11.41 3.18 -4.38
C THR A 177 -10.89 1.76 -4.64
N ILE A 178 -9.83 1.63 -5.45
CA ILE A 178 -9.19 0.33 -5.71
C ILE A 178 -8.69 -0.31 -4.41
N ALA A 179 -8.09 0.48 -3.52
CA ALA A 179 -7.64 -0.02 -2.22
C ALA A 179 -8.78 -0.54 -1.36
N ILE A 180 -9.86 0.23 -1.26
CA ILE A 180 -11.03 -0.13 -0.46
C ILE A 180 -11.68 -1.40 -1.02
N ASP A 181 -11.87 -1.49 -2.34
CA ASP A 181 -12.42 -2.68 -2.98
C ASP A 181 -11.53 -3.91 -2.76
N ALA A 182 -10.20 -3.76 -2.88
CA ALA A 182 -9.26 -4.82 -2.59
C ALA A 182 -9.34 -5.31 -1.13
N ILE A 183 -9.51 -4.40 -0.16
CA ILE A 183 -9.70 -4.75 1.26
C ILE A 183 -11.05 -5.45 1.46
N ILE A 184 -12.15 -4.92 0.93
CA ILE A 184 -13.49 -5.51 1.06
C ILE A 184 -13.50 -6.93 0.49
N ASN A 185 -12.78 -7.17 -0.60
CA ASN A 185 -12.70 -8.48 -1.24
C ASN A 185 -11.95 -9.53 -0.39
N GLN A 186 -11.17 -9.11 0.63
CA GLN A 186 -10.47 -10.06 1.50
C GLN A 186 -11.37 -10.68 2.57
N LYS A 187 -12.66 -10.33 2.61
CA LYS A 187 -13.61 -10.96 3.54
C LYS A 187 -13.61 -12.47 3.38
N ASN A 188 -13.44 -13.19 4.48
CA ASN A 188 -13.39 -14.66 4.54
C ASN A 188 -12.19 -15.33 3.82
N THR A 189 -11.17 -14.57 3.42
CA THR A 189 -9.96 -15.13 2.80
C THR A 189 -8.86 -15.42 3.80
N GLY A 190 -8.99 -14.96 5.04
CA GLY A 190 -7.97 -15.03 6.08
C GLY A 190 -6.85 -13.98 5.94
N VAL A 191 -6.90 -13.12 4.92
CA VAL A 191 -5.93 -12.05 4.73
C VAL A 191 -6.20 -10.92 5.71
N LYS A 192 -5.17 -10.50 6.45
CA LYS A 192 -5.20 -9.30 7.29
C LYS A 192 -4.88 -8.09 6.44
N CYS A 193 -5.58 -6.98 6.65
CA CYS A 193 -5.38 -5.78 5.87
C CYS A 193 -4.82 -4.65 6.75
N ILE A 194 -3.96 -3.81 6.16
CA ILE A 194 -3.45 -2.61 6.82
C ILE A 194 -3.60 -1.45 5.84
N TYR A 195 -4.35 -0.45 6.22
CA TYR A 195 -4.50 0.78 5.45
C TYR A 195 -3.73 1.90 6.13
N VAL A 196 -2.68 2.40 5.47
CA VAL A 196 -1.84 3.47 5.98
C VAL A 196 -2.17 4.77 5.26
N ALA A 197 -2.82 5.68 5.94
CA ALA A 197 -3.16 7.01 5.44
C ALA A 197 -2.04 8.00 5.80
N VAL A 198 -1.33 8.51 4.80
CA VAL A 198 -0.22 9.45 4.97
C VAL A 198 -0.58 10.82 4.44
N GLY A 199 -0.61 11.83 5.31
CA GLY A 199 -0.92 13.21 4.94
C GLY A 199 -2.31 13.40 4.33
N GLN A 200 -3.25 12.51 4.63
CA GLN A 200 -4.64 12.62 4.20
C GLN A 200 -5.43 13.55 5.14
N LYS A 201 -6.50 14.14 4.62
CA LYS A 201 -7.44 14.88 5.46
C LYS A 201 -8.17 13.91 6.40
N GLN A 202 -8.38 14.32 7.65
CA GLN A 202 -9.08 13.48 8.64
C GLN A 202 -10.48 13.07 8.17
N SER A 203 -11.20 13.94 7.45
CA SER A 203 -12.49 13.61 6.85
C SER A 203 -12.41 12.50 5.81
N THR A 204 -11.34 12.44 5.03
CA THR A 204 -11.11 11.37 4.05
C THR A 204 -10.87 10.04 4.76
N VAL A 205 -10.03 10.03 5.80
CA VAL A 205 -9.76 8.84 6.60
C VAL A 205 -11.03 8.35 7.30
N ALA A 206 -11.83 9.26 7.87
CA ALA A 206 -13.11 8.93 8.49
C ALA A 206 -14.08 8.24 7.49
N ASN A 207 -14.15 8.74 6.25
CA ASN A 207 -14.97 8.12 5.20
C ASN A 207 -14.46 6.72 4.81
N VAL A 208 -13.14 6.51 4.74
CA VAL A 208 -12.56 5.18 4.49
C VAL A 208 -12.93 4.21 5.63
N VAL A 209 -12.73 4.61 6.87
CA VAL A 209 -13.05 3.80 8.05
C VAL A 209 -14.53 3.45 8.09
N GLU A 210 -15.41 4.41 7.81
CA GLU A 210 -16.86 4.16 7.78
C GLU A 210 -17.27 3.22 6.63
N THR A 211 -16.65 3.36 5.46
CA THR A 211 -16.90 2.45 4.33
C THR A 211 -16.46 1.02 4.67
N LEU A 212 -15.26 0.84 5.24
CA LEU A 212 -14.78 -0.47 5.67
C LEU A 212 -15.70 -1.08 6.75
N ARG A 213 -16.19 -0.26 7.69
CA ARG A 213 -17.13 -0.71 8.73
C ARG A 213 -18.43 -1.19 8.13
N ARG A 214 -19.06 -0.45 7.21
CA ARG A 214 -20.33 -0.83 6.55
C ARG A 214 -20.25 -2.15 5.83
N HIS A 215 -19.08 -2.47 5.25
CA HIS A 215 -18.87 -3.74 4.55
C HIS A 215 -18.36 -4.87 5.46
N GLY A 216 -18.19 -4.62 6.77
CA GLY A 216 -17.61 -5.57 7.72
C GLY A 216 -16.14 -5.89 7.43
N ALA A 217 -15.45 -4.99 6.74
CA ALA A 217 -14.05 -5.13 6.39
C ALA A 217 -13.10 -4.55 7.45
N LEU A 218 -13.62 -3.73 8.35
CA LEU A 218 -12.82 -3.15 9.43
C LEU A 218 -12.36 -4.23 10.42
N ASP A 219 -13.13 -5.30 10.62
CA ASP A 219 -12.85 -6.35 11.61
C ASP A 219 -11.50 -7.08 11.37
N TYR A 220 -11.04 -7.14 10.14
CA TYR A 220 -9.74 -7.71 9.76
C TYR A 220 -8.74 -6.67 9.24
N THR A 221 -9.02 -5.38 9.49
CA THR A 221 -8.21 -4.26 9.00
C THR A 221 -7.69 -3.41 10.16
N ILE A 222 -6.40 -3.06 10.10
CA ILE A 222 -5.77 -2.03 10.93
C ILE A 222 -5.69 -0.76 10.10
N VAL A 223 -6.12 0.38 10.64
CA VAL A 223 -5.96 1.68 9.99
C VAL A 223 -4.90 2.46 10.73
N VAL A 224 -3.81 2.80 10.04
CA VAL A 224 -2.74 3.67 10.56
C VAL A 224 -2.89 5.03 9.91
N THR A 225 -2.98 6.08 10.71
CA THR A 225 -3.17 7.44 10.17
C THR A 225 -2.10 8.40 10.66
N ALA A 226 -1.56 9.17 9.73
CA ALA A 226 -0.82 10.39 9.98
C ALA A 226 -1.46 11.49 9.13
N SER A 227 -2.25 12.34 9.77
CA SER A 227 -3.07 13.35 9.07
C SER A 227 -2.21 14.49 8.51
N ALA A 228 -2.77 15.23 7.56
CA ALA A 228 -2.10 16.40 6.97
C ALA A 228 -1.81 17.54 7.96
N SER A 229 -2.43 17.51 9.15
CA SER A 229 -2.20 18.48 10.23
C SER A 229 -1.15 18.03 11.24
N GLU A 230 -0.65 16.82 11.13
CA GLU A 230 0.38 16.29 12.02
C GLU A 230 1.78 16.66 11.54
N PRO A 231 2.76 16.72 12.46
CA PRO A 231 4.15 17.02 12.12
C PRO A 231 4.75 16.00 11.13
N SER A 232 5.64 16.46 10.27
CA SER A 232 6.31 15.66 9.23
C SER A 232 6.98 14.38 9.74
N PRO A 233 7.55 14.31 10.98
CA PRO A 233 8.06 13.05 11.53
C PRO A 233 7.02 11.92 11.56
N LEU A 234 5.77 12.21 11.90
CA LEU A 234 4.72 11.19 11.97
C LEU A 234 4.30 10.71 10.58
N LEU A 235 4.28 11.62 9.58
CA LEU A 235 4.03 11.25 8.19
C LEU A 235 5.15 10.35 7.63
N PHE A 236 6.39 10.63 8.02
CA PHE A 236 7.54 9.80 7.66
C PHE A 236 7.45 8.39 8.26
N LEU A 237 7.06 8.28 9.53
CA LEU A 237 7.04 7.01 10.27
C LEU A 237 5.84 6.11 9.93
N ALA A 238 4.69 6.67 9.59
CA ALA A 238 3.45 5.93 9.43
C ALA A 238 3.56 4.71 8.49
N PRO A 239 4.18 4.79 7.29
CA PRO A 239 4.35 3.62 6.43
C PRO A 239 5.18 2.50 7.06
N TYR A 240 6.24 2.84 7.78
CA TYR A 240 7.07 1.87 8.49
C TYR A 240 6.32 1.21 9.65
N ALA A 241 5.54 1.99 10.40
CA ALA A 241 4.69 1.48 11.47
C ALA A 241 3.69 0.46 10.93
N GLY A 242 2.96 0.81 9.85
CA GLY A 242 2.03 -0.11 9.20
C GLY A 242 2.71 -1.36 8.67
N CYS A 243 3.92 -1.23 8.10
CA CYS A 243 4.71 -2.36 7.65
C CYS A 243 5.05 -3.31 8.81
N SER A 244 5.54 -2.78 9.93
CA SER A 244 5.88 -3.58 11.12
C SER A 244 4.68 -4.31 11.71
N MET A 245 3.50 -3.66 11.72
CA MET A 245 2.25 -4.31 12.13
C MET A 245 1.88 -5.46 11.18
N GLY A 246 2.13 -5.31 9.88
CA GLY A 246 1.91 -6.36 8.88
C GLY A 246 2.89 -7.51 8.98
N GLU A 247 4.16 -7.23 9.23
CA GLU A 247 5.19 -8.24 9.39
C GLU A 247 4.91 -9.19 10.56
N TYR A 248 4.25 -8.70 11.61
CA TYR A 248 3.83 -9.55 12.72
C TYR A 248 3.00 -10.75 12.24
N PHE A 249 2.00 -10.51 11.43
CA PHE A 249 1.14 -11.56 10.87
C PHE A 249 1.89 -12.39 9.81
N MET A 250 2.69 -11.75 8.96
CA MET A 250 3.49 -12.43 7.94
C MET A 250 4.41 -13.49 8.55
N TYR A 251 5.13 -13.15 9.63
CA TYR A 251 6.02 -14.09 10.32
C TYR A 251 5.29 -15.13 11.16
N LYS A 252 3.99 -14.97 11.41
CA LYS A 252 3.11 -16.02 11.95
C LYS A 252 2.58 -16.99 10.88
N GLY A 253 2.99 -16.82 9.61
CA GLY A 253 2.53 -17.65 8.50
C GLY A 253 1.23 -17.18 7.87
N GLU A 254 0.72 -16.00 8.25
CA GLU A 254 -0.49 -15.41 7.70
C GLU A 254 -0.21 -14.56 6.46
N HIS A 255 -1.27 -14.18 5.76
CA HIS A 255 -1.19 -13.32 4.59
C HIS A 255 -1.67 -11.92 4.91
N VAL A 256 -0.93 -10.92 4.45
CA VAL A 256 -1.19 -9.51 4.72
C VAL A 256 -1.26 -8.73 3.42
N LEU A 257 -2.22 -7.80 3.36
CA LEU A 257 -2.31 -6.76 2.34
C LEU A 257 -2.08 -5.41 3.02
N VAL A 258 -1.01 -4.71 2.67
CA VAL A 258 -0.73 -3.36 3.16
C VAL A 258 -0.86 -2.34 2.04
N ILE A 259 -1.56 -1.26 2.33
CA ILE A 259 -1.80 -0.15 1.41
C ILE A 259 -1.15 1.10 1.98
N TYR A 260 -0.34 1.79 1.18
CA TYR A 260 0.30 3.05 1.55
C TYR A 260 -0.30 4.21 0.73
N ASP A 261 -1.25 4.92 1.30
CA ASP A 261 -1.96 6.04 0.65
C ASP A 261 -1.56 7.39 1.27
N ASP A 262 -0.53 8.10 0.77
CA ASP A 262 0.36 7.78 -0.33
C ASP A 262 1.85 8.02 0.04
N LEU A 263 2.75 7.38 -0.70
CA LEU A 263 4.19 7.52 -0.49
C LEU A 263 4.76 8.83 -1.06
N SER A 264 4.03 9.54 -1.93
CA SER A 264 4.43 10.87 -2.39
C SER A 264 4.49 11.86 -1.23
N LYS A 265 3.51 11.78 -0.31
CA LYS A 265 3.47 12.61 0.89
C LYS A 265 4.52 12.19 1.92
N GLN A 266 4.81 10.89 2.04
CA GLN A 266 5.94 10.42 2.84
C GLN A 266 7.26 11.02 2.33
N ALA A 267 7.49 10.99 1.02
CA ALA A 267 8.69 11.56 0.42
C ALA A 267 8.78 13.09 0.68
N ALA A 268 7.67 13.81 0.55
CA ALA A 268 7.61 15.23 0.84
C ALA A 268 7.95 15.53 2.31
N ALA A 269 7.40 14.77 3.25
CA ALA A 269 7.71 14.88 4.68
C ALA A 269 9.19 14.58 4.95
N TYR A 270 9.75 13.55 4.32
CA TYR A 270 11.17 13.22 4.46
C TYR A 270 12.09 14.30 3.88
N ARG A 271 11.70 14.94 2.77
CA ARG A 271 12.39 16.09 2.20
C ARG A 271 12.41 17.25 3.19
N GLU A 272 11.27 17.58 3.79
CA GLU A 272 11.16 18.62 4.80
C GLU A 272 12.09 18.36 5.99
N LEU A 273 12.01 17.16 6.59
CA LEU A 273 12.88 16.75 7.70
C LEU A 273 14.37 16.84 7.34
N SER A 274 14.73 16.40 6.12
CA SER A 274 16.12 16.42 5.66
C SER A 274 16.65 17.85 5.49
N LEU A 275 15.84 18.77 4.98
CA LEU A 275 16.19 20.17 4.86
C LEU A 275 16.33 20.85 6.22
N LEU A 276 15.43 20.57 7.16
CA LEU A 276 15.50 21.08 8.53
C LEU A 276 16.74 20.57 9.28
N LEU A 277 17.12 19.32 9.04
CA LEU A 277 18.37 18.73 9.53
C LEU A 277 19.61 19.19 8.77
N ARG A 278 19.46 20.10 7.79
CA ARG A 278 20.55 20.64 6.93
C ARG A 278 21.30 19.59 6.12
N ARG A 279 20.65 18.47 5.77
CA ARG A 279 21.20 17.53 4.82
C ARG A 279 21.27 18.17 3.44
N PRO A 280 22.33 17.94 2.64
CA PRO A 280 22.45 18.56 1.33
C PRO A 280 21.32 18.09 0.39
N PRO A 281 20.59 19.03 -0.24
CA PRO A 281 19.53 18.67 -1.18
C PRO A 281 20.08 18.20 -2.52
N GLY A 282 19.39 17.22 -3.13
CA GLY A 282 19.60 16.77 -4.48
C GLY A 282 18.50 17.23 -5.45
N ARG A 283 18.13 16.36 -6.39
CA ARG A 283 17.09 16.65 -7.39
C ARG A 283 15.75 16.97 -6.69
N GLU A 284 15.08 18.04 -7.13
CA GLU A 284 13.82 18.54 -6.58
C GLU A 284 13.86 18.77 -5.05
N ALA A 285 15.05 19.13 -4.55
CA ALA A 285 15.35 19.31 -3.12
C ALA A 285 15.19 18.05 -2.25
N TYR A 286 15.02 16.87 -2.82
CA TYR A 286 15.03 15.63 -2.08
C TYR A 286 16.45 15.27 -1.61
N PRO A 287 16.61 14.63 -0.45
CA PRO A 287 17.92 14.13 -0.02
C PRO A 287 18.40 12.98 -0.90
N GLY A 288 19.71 12.75 -0.94
CA GLY A 288 20.31 11.72 -1.79
C GLY A 288 19.85 10.30 -1.50
N ASP A 289 19.32 10.04 -0.32
CA ASP A 289 18.83 8.74 0.14
C ASP A 289 17.30 8.54 0.00
N VAL A 290 16.61 9.40 -0.75
CA VAL A 290 15.15 9.27 -0.93
C VAL A 290 14.76 7.97 -1.64
N PHE A 291 15.60 7.44 -2.52
CA PHE A 291 15.40 6.11 -3.10
C PHE A 291 15.40 5.03 -1.99
N TYR A 292 16.36 5.11 -1.08
CA TYR A 292 16.47 4.17 0.04
C TYR A 292 15.30 4.28 1.03
N LEU A 293 14.69 5.47 1.18
CA LEU A 293 13.46 5.65 1.95
C LEU A 293 12.37 4.66 1.53
N HIS A 294 12.08 4.56 0.24
CA HIS A 294 11.03 3.69 -0.29
C HIS A 294 11.50 2.25 -0.50
N SER A 295 12.75 2.03 -0.90
CA SER A 295 13.25 0.68 -1.16
C SER A 295 13.34 -0.14 0.11
N ARG A 296 13.86 0.41 1.22
CA ARG A 296 13.92 -0.31 2.50
C ARG A 296 12.54 -0.62 3.11
N LEU A 297 11.51 0.18 2.78
CA LEU A 297 10.13 -0.10 3.14
C LEU A 297 9.54 -1.22 2.27
N LEU A 298 9.62 -1.06 0.95
CA LEU A 298 8.93 -1.94 -0.01
C LEU A 298 9.62 -3.31 -0.14
N GLU A 299 10.92 -3.41 0.08
CA GLU A 299 11.63 -4.70 0.10
C GLU A 299 11.21 -5.61 1.25
N ARG A 300 10.58 -5.08 2.30
CA ARG A 300 10.00 -5.87 3.40
C ARG A 300 8.75 -6.65 2.96
N ALA A 301 8.09 -6.22 1.89
CA ALA A 301 6.99 -6.97 1.27
C ALA A 301 7.57 -8.17 0.51
N ALA A 302 7.14 -9.37 0.90
CA ALA A 302 7.64 -10.61 0.34
C ALA A 302 6.68 -11.78 0.57
N LYS A 303 6.84 -12.85 -0.19
CA LYS A 303 6.36 -14.20 0.13
C LYS A 303 7.46 -14.95 0.84
N LEU A 304 7.22 -15.35 2.07
CA LEU A 304 8.19 -16.11 2.85
C LEU A 304 8.26 -17.58 2.39
N SER A 305 9.43 -18.17 2.59
CA SER A 305 9.65 -19.60 2.38
C SER A 305 8.85 -20.45 3.38
N ASP A 306 8.60 -21.70 3.03
CA ASP A 306 7.87 -22.63 3.89
C ASP A 306 8.58 -22.87 5.24
N LYS A 307 9.91 -22.68 5.29
CA LYS A 307 10.71 -22.74 6.53
C LYS A 307 10.33 -21.64 7.53
N LEU A 308 9.88 -20.50 7.04
CA LEU A 308 9.42 -19.35 7.83
C LEU A 308 7.89 -19.28 7.92
N GLY A 309 7.18 -20.38 7.68
CA GLY A 309 5.74 -20.49 7.81
C GLY A 309 4.95 -20.10 6.55
N GLY A 310 5.62 -19.70 5.45
CA GLY A 310 4.97 -19.44 4.15
C GLY A 310 4.02 -18.22 4.14
N GLY A 311 4.11 -17.33 5.13
CA GLY A 311 3.33 -16.11 5.17
C GLY A 311 3.68 -15.14 4.04
N SER A 312 2.91 -14.09 3.85
CA SER A 312 3.19 -13.08 2.84
C SER A 312 2.73 -11.68 3.27
N LEU A 313 3.46 -10.67 2.80
CA LEU A 313 3.08 -9.27 2.90
C LEU A 313 3.06 -8.69 1.50
N THR A 314 1.87 -8.36 1.02
CA THR A 314 1.64 -7.75 -0.29
C THR A 314 1.50 -6.26 -0.12
N ALA A 315 2.26 -5.47 -0.86
CA ALA A 315 2.24 -4.01 -0.75
C ALA A 315 1.60 -3.37 -1.97
N LEU A 316 0.66 -2.46 -1.73
CA LEU A 316 0.07 -1.56 -2.71
C LEU A 316 0.44 -0.11 -2.35
N PRO A 317 1.64 0.36 -2.73
CA PRO A 317 1.99 1.75 -2.57
C PRO A 317 1.23 2.61 -3.58
N PHE A 318 0.83 3.82 -3.15
CA PHE A 318 0.24 4.82 -4.03
C PHE A 318 1.24 5.93 -4.29
N ILE A 319 1.30 6.35 -5.54
CA ILE A 319 2.03 7.55 -5.97
C ILE A 319 1.05 8.47 -6.71
N GLU A 320 1.08 9.74 -6.33
CA GLU A 320 0.33 10.78 -7.00
C GLU A 320 1.18 11.41 -8.10
N THR A 321 0.63 11.45 -9.33
CA THR A 321 1.22 12.18 -10.45
C THR A 321 0.55 13.54 -10.62
N GLN A 322 1.21 14.42 -11.36
CA GLN A 322 0.67 15.69 -11.82
C GLN A 322 0.65 15.66 -13.36
N ALA A 323 -0.50 15.92 -13.95
CA ALA A 323 -0.70 15.87 -15.40
C ALA A 323 -0.21 14.55 -16.04
N SER A 324 -0.42 13.44 -15.32
CA SER A 324 -0.02 12.07 -15.74
C SER A 324 1.49 11.89 -15.99
N ASP A 325 2.35 12.77 -15.44
CA ASP A 325 3.80 12.68 -15.60
C ASP A 325 4.39 11.56 -14.72
N VAL A 326 4.64 10.42 -15.33
CA VAL A 326 5.32 9.27 -14.69
C VAL A 326 6.84 9.39 -14.71
N SER A 327 7.41 10.38 -15.41
CA SER A 327 8.84 10.61 -15.54
C SER A 327 9.43 11.48 -14.39
N ALA A 328 8.57 12.01 -13.54
CA ALA A 328 8.96 12.76 -12.35
C ALA A 328 9.81 11.90 -11.39
N TYR A 329 10.55 12.53 -10.48
CA TYR A 329 11.59 11.87 -9.70
C TYR A 329 11.06 10.76 -8.79
N ILE A 330 10.05 11.03 -7.99
CA ILE A 330 9.49 10.03 -7.05
C ILE A 330 8.75 8.90 -7.79
N PRO A 331 7.87 9.17 -8.79
CA PRO A 331 7.28 8.12 -9.61
C PRO A 331 8.30 7.15 -10.21
N THR A 332 9.35 7.67 -10.85
CA THR A 332 10.41 6.85 -11.47
C THR A 332 11.10 5.94 -10.47
N ASN A 333 11.42 6.46 -9.28
CA ASN A 333 12.05 5.69 -8.21
C ASN A 333 11.15 4.52 -7.78
N VAL A 334 9.87 4.79 -7.51
CA VAL A 334 8.96 3.75 -6.99
C VAL A 334 8.60 2.71 -8.06
N ILE A 335 8.45 3.11 -9.34
CA ILE A 335 8.29 2.17 -10.46
C ILE A 335 9.46 1.18 -10.54
N SER A 336 10.69 1.65 -10.28
CA SER A 336 11.88 0.79 -10.32
C SER A 336 11.97 -0.18 -9.14
N ILE A 337 11.43 0.18 -7.98
CA ILE A 337 11.42 -0.65 -6.76
C ILE A 337 10.34 -1.73 -6.81
N THR A 338 9.21 -1.44 -7.44
CA THR A 338 8.03 -2.31 -7.44
C THR A 338 8.07 -3.40 -8.52
N ASP A 339 7.24 -4.44 -8.35
CA ASP A 339 7.12 -5.58 -9.27
C ASP A 339 6.10 -5.32 -10.38
N GLY A 340 5.73 -4.08 -10.60
CA GLY A 340 4.79 -3.62 -11.59
C GLY A 340 4.02 -2.39 -11.13
N GLN A 341 3.17 -1.88 -12.02
CA GLN A 341 2.34 -0.72 -11.77
C GLN A 341 0.98 -0.83 -12.42
N ILE A 342 -0.04 -0.32 -11.74
CA ILE A 342 -1.39 -0.06 -12.25
C ILE A 342 -1.49 1.45 -12.45
N PHE A 343 -1.52 1.88 -13.70
CA PHE A 343 -1.64 3.28 -14.07
C PHE A 343 -3.11 3.67 -14.26
N LEU A 344 -3.56 4.66 -13.51
CA LEU A 344 -4.89 5.22 -13.61
C LEU A 344 -4.85 6.53 -14.40
N GLU A 345 -5.51 6.51 -15.54
CA GLU A 345 -5.52 7.62 -16.49
C GLU A 345 -6.72 8.54 -16.28
N ALA A 346 -6.47 9.84 -16.17
CA ALA A 346 -7.52 10.83 -15.94
C ALA A 346 -8.54 10.89 -17.07
N ASP A 347 -8.09 10.80 -18.32
CA ASP A 347 -8.96 10.84 -19.49
C ASP A 347 -9.92 9.64 -19.55
N LEU A 348 -9.46 8.46 -19.17
CA LEU A 348 -10.33 7.28 -19.04
C LEU A 348 -11.35 7.47 -17.93
N PHE A 349 -10.93 8.05 -16.80
CA PHE A 349 -11.82 8.29 -15.66
C PHE A 349 -12.95 9.24 -16.03
N TYR A 350 -12.62 10.35 -16.69
CA TYR A 350 -13.61 11.36 -17.08
C TYR A 350 -14.47 10.92 -18.26
N SER A 351 -13.97 10.05 -19.15
CA SER A 351 -14.79 9.43 -20.21
C SER A 351 -15.75 8.37 -19.69
N GLY A 352 -15.72 8.06 -18.38
CA GLY A 352 -16.64 7.09 -17.74
C GLY A 352 -16.12 5.66 -17.69
N GLN A 353 -14.88 5.40 -18.11
CA GLN A 353 -14.24 4.10 -17.90
C GLN A 353 -13.74 3.99 -16.45
N ARG A 354 -14.45 3.25 -15.61
CA ARG A 354 -14.14 3.08 -14.19
C ARG A 354 -14.17 1.60 -13.79
N PRO A 355 -13.05 1.05 -13.28
CA PRO A 355 -11.78 1.73 -12.96
C PRO A 355 -11.02 2.19 -14.22
N ALA A 356 -10.30 3.30 -14.08
CA ALA A 356 -9.63 3.98 -15.20
C ALA A 356 -8.24 3.38 -15.50
N VAL A 357 -8.14 2.05 -15.53
CA VAL A 357 -6.87 1.34 -15.72
C VAL A 357 -6.40 1.46 -17.16
N ASN A 358 -5.24 2.09 -17.35
CA ASN A 358 -4.59 2.08 -18.65
C ASN A 358 -3.82 0.77 -18.85
N VAL A 359 -4.38 -0.12 -19.68
CA VAL A 359 -3.83 -1.46 -19.92
C VAL A 359 -2.49 -1.43 -20.68
N GLY A 360 -2.24 -0.37 -21.46
CA GLY A 360 -1.04 -0.24 -22.28
C GLY A 360 0.24 -0.09 -21.46
N ILE A 361 0.17 0.73 -20.42
CA ILE A 361 1.33 1.06 -19.56
C ILE A 361 1.29 0.41 -18.17
N SER A 362 0.19 -0.25 -17.82
CA SER A 362 0.10 -1.05 -16.60
C SER A 362 0.78 -2.41 -16.81
N VAL A 363 1.56 -2.85 -15.84
CA VAL A 363 2.36 -4.08 -15.94
C VAL A 363 2.36 -4.80 -14.60
N SER A 364 2.16 -6.12 -14.60
CA SER A 364 2.49 -7.01 -13.49
C SER A 364 3.65 -7.91 -13.91
N ARG A 365 4.78 -7.84 -13.20
CA ARG A 365 5.94 -8.71 -13.47
C ARG A 365 5.73 -10.16 -13.03
N VAL A 366 4.78 -10.40 -12.14
CA VAL A 366 4.36 -11.75 -11.73
C VAL A 366 3.41 -12.36 -12.77
N GLY A 367 2.51 -11.55 -13.31
CA GLY A 367 1.61 -11.92 -14.40
C GLY A 367 0.76 -13.16 -14.09
N GLY A 368 0.63 -14.05 -15.06
CA GLY A 368 -0.22 -15.24 -14.97
C GLY A 368 0.14 -16.24 -13.85
N SER A 369 1.31 -16.11 -13.19
CA SER A 369 1.62 -16.89 -12.00
C SER A 369 0.76 -16.49 -10.79
N ALA A 370 0.21 -15.28 -10.80
CA ALA A 370 -0.72 -14.77 -9.80
C ALA A 370 -2.20 -14.91 -10.21
N GLN A 371 -2.52 -15.81 -11.13
CA GLN A 371 -3.88 -16.08 -11.57
C GLN A 371 -4.26 -17.55 -11.37
N ILE A 372 -5.53 -17.80 -11.05
CA ILE A 372 -6.09 -19.16 -11.13
C ILE A 372 -6.14 -19.60 -12.60
N LYS A 373 -6.11 -20.91 -12.83
CA LYS A 373 -6.09 -21.47 -14.19
C LYS A 373 -7.28 -21.00 -15.03
N ALA A 374 -8.48 -20.91 -14.45
CA ALA A 374 -9.67 -20.43 -15.14
C ALA A 374 -9.48 -19.00 -15.67
N MET A 375 -9.00 -18.07 -14.83
CA MET A 375 -8.74 -16.69 -15.22
C MET A 375 -7.68 -16.62 -16.33
N LYS A 376 -6.58 -17.36 -16.17
CA LYS A 376 -5.49 -17.41 -17.15
C LYS A 376 -5.97 -17.90 -18.53
N LYS A 377 -6.87 -18.90 -18.57
CA LYS A 377 -7.47 -19.41 -19.83
C LYS A 377 -8.33 -18.36 -20.50
N VAL A 378 -9.12 -17.62 -19.72
CA VAL A 378 -10.14 -16.69 -20.25
C VAL A 378 -9.52 -15.33 -20.59
N ALA A 379 -8.63 -14.83 -19.76
CA ALA A 379 -8.05 -13.49 -19.90
C ALA A 379 -6.69 -13.46 -20.64
N GLY A 380 -6.20 -14.60 -21.11
CA GLY A 380 -4.84 -14.72 -21.69
C GLY A 380 -4.57 -13.79 -22.88
N THR A 381 -5.58 -13.53 -23.71
CA THR A 381 -5.48 -12.62 -24.88
C THR A 381 -6.07 -11.24 -24.62
N LEU A 382 -6.83 -11.08 -23.53
CA LEU A 382 -7.64 -9.88 -23.26
C LEU A 382 -6.84 -8.58 -23.39
N ARG A 383 -5.64 -8.55 -22.87
CA ARG A 383 -4.77 -7.36 -22.92
C ARG A 383 -4.37 -7.01 -24.36
N LEU A 384 -4.03 -8.01 -25.17
CA LEU A 384 -3.69 -7.82 -26.60
C LEU A 384 -4.90 -7.38 -27.40
N ASP A 385 -6.06 -7.98 -27.12
CA ASP A 385 -7.31 -7.65 -27.80
C ASP A 385 -7.74 -6.20 -27.52
N LEU A 386 -7.59 -5.73 -26.28
CA LEU A 386 -7.87 -4.34 -25.91
C LEU A 386 -6.84 -3.34 -26.45
N ALA A 387 -5.57 -3.72 -26.54
CA ALA A 387 -4.55 -2.88 -27.17
C ALA A 387 -4.88 -2.69 -28.67
N ALA A 388 -5.18 -3.79 -29.37
CA ALA A 388 -5.61 -3.74 -30.77
C ALA A 388 -6.91 -2.93 -30.97
N TYR A 389 -7.87 -3.07 -30.05
CA TYR A 389 -9.09 -2.27 -30.07
C TYR A 389 -8.79 -0.77 -29.99
N ARG A 390 -7.92 -0.33 -29.10
CA ARG A 390 -7.56 1.09 -28.95
C ARG A 390 -6.88 1.66 -30.19
N GLU A 391 -5.98 0.89 -30.80
CA GLU A 391 -5.35 1.26 -32.06
C GLU A 391 -6.39 1.41 -33.16
N LEU A 392 -7.27 0.42 -33.34
CA LEU A 392 -8.33 0.45 -34.33
C LEU A 392 -9.34 1.57 -34.09
N GLN A 393 -9.67 1.87 -32.84
CA GLN A 393 -10.55 2.97 -32.47
C GLN A 393 -9.97 4.33 -32.89
N ALA A 394 -8.66 4.54 -32.68
CA ALA A 394 -7.98 5.75 -33.15
C ALA A 394 -8.04 5.87 -34.68
N PHE A 395 -7.79 4.78 -35.40
CA PHE A 395 -7.90 4.77 -36.87
C PHE A 395 -9.32 4.97 -37.38
N SER A 396 -10.33 4.44 -36.69
CA SER A 396 -11.73 4.56 -37.14
C SER A 396 -12.26 5.99 -37.16
N GLN A 397 -11.61 6.89 -36.39
CA GLN A 397 -11.94 8.33 -36.41
C GLN A 397 -11.50 9.03 -37.72
N PHE A 398 -10.58 8.43 -38.47
CA PHE A 398 -9.99 9.04 -39.68
C PHE A 398 -10.38 8.35 -40.98
N GLY A 399 -11.06 7.19 -40.93
CA GLY A 399 -11.38 6.40 -42.14
C GLY A 399 -12.84 5.92 -42.19
N SER A 400 -13.48 6.02 -43.35
CA SER A 400 -14.89 5.67 -43.54
C SER A 400 -15.16 4.22 -43.98
N ASP A 401 -14.15 3.51 -44.53
CA ASP A 401 -14.34 2.16 -45.09
C ASP A 401 -13.51 1.12 -44.32
N LEU A 402 -14.09 0.60 -43.24
CA LEU A 402 -13.52 -0.52 -42.48
C LEU A 402 -14.08 -1.84 -43.02
N ASP A 403 -13.21 -2.84 -43.15
CA ASP A 403 -13.63 -4.19 -43.50
C ASP A 403 -14.46 -4.85 -42.38
N LYS A 404 -15.29 -5.85 -42.71
CA LYS A 404 -16.20 -6.51 -41.75
C LYS A 404 -15.48 -7.11 -40.56
N SER A 405 -14.26 -7.60 -40.73
CA SER A 405 -13.48 -8.21 -39.64
C SER A 405 -13.01 -7.16 -38.63
N THR A 406 -12.60 -6.00 -39.12
CA THR A 406 -12.21 -4.85 -38.28
C THR A 406 -13.40 -4.28 -37.51
N VAL A 407 -14.57 -4.15 -38.17
CA VAL A 407 -15.82 -3.75 -37.49
C VAL A 407 -16.20 -4.73 -36.38
N ALA A 408 -16.10 -6.05 -36.64
CA ALA A 408 -16.39 -7.06 -35.63
C ALA A 408 -15.44 -6.96 -34.41
N ARG A 409 -14.13 -6.71 -34.64
CA ARG A 409 -13.16 -6.49 -33.55
C ARG A 409 -13.45 -5.22 -32.75
N LEU A 410 -13.79 -4.12 -33.41
CA LEU A 410 -14.21 -2.88 -32.76
C LEU A 410 -15.45 -3.09 -31.90
N ASN A 411 -16.46 -3.77 -32.44
CA ASN A 411 -17.68 -4.07 -31.72
C ASN A 411 -17.46 -4.94 -30.51
N ARG A 412 -16.61 -5.98 -30.60
CA ARG A 412 -16.25 -6.83 -29.46
C ARG A 412 -15.40 -6.08 -28.43
N GLY A 413 -14.42 -5.30 -28.88
CA GLY A 413 -13.59 -4.48 -27.99
C GLY A 413 -14.40 -3.46 -27.19
N ALA A 414 -15.35 -2.79 -27.80
CA ALA A 414 -16.24 -1.85 -27.12
C ALA A 414 -17.05 -2.54 -26.00
N ARG A 415 -17.60 -3.73 -26.27
CA ARG A 415 -18.34 -4.52 -25.27
C ARG A 415 -17.44 -5.05 -24.17
N THR A 416 -16.22 -5.44 -24.51
CA THR A 416 -15.21 -5.87 -23.55
C THR A 416 -14.80 -4.71 -22.63
N MET A 417 -14.64 -3.50 -23.17
CA MET A 417 -14.41 -2.32 -22.34
C MET A 417 -15.59 -2.03 -21.40
N GLU A 418 -16.82 -2.21 -21.88
CA GLU A 418 -18.02 -1.98 -21.07
C GLU A 418 -18.14 -3.00 -19.92
N ILE A 419 -17.91 -4.30 -20.20
CA ILE A 419 -17.97 -5.35 -19.17
C ILE A 419 -16.90 -5.17 -18.07
N LEU A 420 -15.77 -4.54 -18.38
CA LEU A 420 -14.71 -4.26 -17.41
C LEU A 420 -15.02 -3.11 -16.47
N LYS A 421 -16.07 -2.32 -16.74
CA LYS A 421 -16.54 -1.32 -15.79
C LYS A 421 -17.10 -2.00 -14.54
N GLN A 422 -16.90 -1.34 -13.41
CA GLN A 422 -17.34 -1.86 -12.12
C GLN A 422 -17.71 -0.72 -11.17
N GLY A 423 -18.78 -0.89 -10.42
CA GLY A 423 -19.22 0.08 -9.43
C GLY A 423 -18.29 0.17 -8.23
N VAL A 424 -18.35 1.27 -7.51
CA VAL A 424 -17.57 1.51 -6.28
C VAL A 424 -18.07 0.60 -5.16
N ASN A 425 -17.17 0.03 -4.39
CA ASN A 425 -17.46 -0.88 -3.26
C ASN A 425 -18.27 -2.12 -3.68
N GLN A 426 -18.02 -2.60 -4.88
CA GLN A 426 -18.67 -3.79 -5.44
C GLN A 426 -17.63 -4.78 -5.97
N PRO A 427 -16.69 -5.25 -5.15
CA PRO A 427 -15.73 -6.27 -5.58
C PRO A 427 -16.49 -7.55 -5.97
N MET A 428 -16.03 -8.19 -7.04
CA MET A 428 -16.63 -9.38 -7.61
C MET A 428 -15.79 -10.63 -7.31
N PRO A 429 -16.37 -11.73 -6.81
CA PRO A 429 -15.65 -13.00 -6.66
C PRO A 429 -15.07 -13.50 -7.98
N VAL A 430 -13.89 -14.15 -7.92
CA VAL A 430 -13.13 -14.53 -9.11
C VAL A 430 -13.89 -15.44 -10.07
N GLU A 431 -14.72 -16.35 -9.59
CA GLU A 431 -15.56 -17.21 -10.41
C GLU A 431 -16.55 -16.41 -11.27
N LYS A 432 -17.12 -15.35 -10.70
CA LYS A 432 -18.03 -14.44 -11.43
C LYS A 432 -17.29 -13.57 -12.44
N GLN A 433 -16.09 -13.12 -12.07
CA GLN A 433 -15.21 -12.39 -13.01
C GLN A 433 -14.85 -13.26 -14.22
N VAL A 434 -14.48 -14.53 -14.00
CA VAL A 434 -14.18 -15.49 -15.08
C VAL A 434 -15.37 -15.64 -16.02
N ILE A 435 -16.58 -15.81 -15.48
CA ILE A 435 -17.81 -15.95 -16.27
C ILE A 435 -18.10 -14.69 -17.09
N SER A 436 -18.01 -13.51 -16.48
CA SER A 436 -18.24 -12.22 -17.16
C SER A 436 -17.26 -11.98 -18.29
N ILE A 437 -15.97 -12.18 -18.03
CA ILE A 437 -14.92 -11.98 -19.03
C ILE A 437 -15.02 -13.03 -20.14
N TYR A 438 -15.32 -14.29 -19.81
CA TYR A 438 -15.58 -15.35 -20.78
C TYR A 438 -16.66 -14.95 -21.78
N SER A 439 -17.78 -14.43 -21.28
CA SER A 439 -18.91 -14.03 -22.11
C SER A 439 -18.54 -12.93 -23.13
N ALA A 440 -17.68 -12.00 -22.73
CA ALA A 440 -17.19 -10.93 -23.63
C ALA A 440 -16.14 -11.44 -24.62
N VAL A 441 -15.10 -12.10 -24.14
CA VAL A 441 -13.95 -12.53 -24.98
C VAL A 441 -14.38 -13.57 -26.02
N LYS A 442 -15.30 -14.48 -25.68
CA LYS A 442 -15.82 -15.50 -26.59
C LYS A 442 -16.91 -14.98 -27.56
N GLY A 443 -17.25 -13.68 -27.48
CA GLY A 443 -18.17 -13.04 -28.42
C GLY A 443 -19.66 -13.29 -28.11
N HIS A 444 -19.99 -13.83 -26.93
CA HIS A 444 -21.40 -14.05 -26.54
C HIS A 444 -22.18 -12.74 -26.34
N LEU A 445 -21.47 -11.60 -26.25
CA LEU A 445 -22.08 -10.27 -26.08
C LEU A 445 -22.15 -9.46 -27.37
N ASP A 446 -21.70 -10.00 -28.50
CA ASP A 446 -21.56 -9.25 -29.78
C ASP A 446 -22.90 -8.70 -30.32
N ASP A 447 -24.01 -9.35 -30.00
CA ASP A 447 -25.38 -8.97 -30.38
C ASP A 447 -26.13 -8.16 -29.28
N ILE A 448 -25.54 -7.95 -28.11
CA ILE A 448 -26.13 -7.13 -27.03
C ILE A 448 -25.78 -5.66 -27.28
N ALA A 449 -26.74 -4.75 -27.08
CA ALA A 449 -26.46 -3.32 -27.15
C ALA A 449 -25.48 -2.90 -26.05
N ILE A 450 -24.55 -1.97 -26.36
CA ILE A 450 -23.49 -1.55 -25.43
C ILE A 450 -24.10 -1.03 -24.12
N GLY A 451 -25.19 -0.27 -24.19
CA GLY A 451 -25.88 0.27 -23.01
C GLY A 451 -26.50 -0.80 -22.09
N ASP A 452 -26.74 -2.01 -22.60
CA ASP A 452 -27.35 -3.10 -21.86
C ASP A 452 -26.33 -4.12 -21.30
N ILE A 453 -25.03 -3.96 -21.61
CA ILE A 453 -24.00 -4.94 -21.21
C ILE A 453 -23.94 -5.13 -19.70
N LEU A 454 -23.90 -4.06 -18.93
CA LEU A 454 -23.84 -4.15 -17.44
C LEU A 454 -25.12 -4.71 -16.85
N ARG A 455 -26.29 -4.38 -17.43
CA ARG A 455 -27.56 -4.97 -17.03
C ARG A 455 -27.57 -6.47 -17.33
N PHE A 456 -27.13 -6.85 -18.53
CA PHE A 456 -27.00 -8.26 -18.90
C PHE A 456 -26.07 -9.01 -17.92
N GLU A 457 -24.90 -8.47 -17.60
CA GLU A 457 -23.98 -9.07 -16.63
C GLU A 457 -24.66 -9.34 -15.28
N GLN A 458 -25.29 -8.30 -14.73
CA GLN A 458 -25.95 -8.40 -13.43
C GLN A 458 -27.08 -9.43 -13.40
N GLU A 459 -27.97 -9.40 -14.39
CA GLU A 459 -29.10 -10.32 -14.49
C GLU A 459 -28.63 -11.74 -14.80
N PHE A 460 -27.62 -11.91 -15.67
CA PHE A 460 -27.07 -13.22 -15.98
C PHE A 460 -26.38 -13.89 -14.80
N LEU A 461 -25.57 -13.15 -14.03
CA LEU A 461 -24.96 -13.68 -12.82
C LEU A 461 -26.00 -14.10 -11.77
N ALA A 462 -27.10 -13.33 -11.61
CA ALA A 462 -28.21 -13.70 -10.74
C ALA A 462 -28.96 -14.95 -11.26
N PHE A 463 -29.14 -15.06 -12.55
CA PHE A 463 -29.72 -16.25 -13.19
C PHE A 463 -28.87 -17.51 -12.95
N LEU A 464 -27.54 -17.39 -13.07
CA LEU A 464 -26.62 -18.48 -12.79
C LEU A 464 -26.67 -18.90 -11.32
N ASP A 465 -26.64 -17.94 -10.40
CA ASP A 465 -26.71 -18.23 -8.97
C ASP A 465 -28.00 -19.00 -8.59
N SER A 466 -29.11 -18.71 -9.27
CA SER A 466 -30.41 -19.35 -8.99
C SER A 466 -30.59 -20.71 -9.66
N LYS A 467 -30.16 -20.82 -10.95
CA LYS A 467 -30.49 -22.00 -11.75
C LYS A 467 -29.30 -22.95 -11.97
N TYR A 468 -28.10 -22.41 -12.04
CA TYR A 468 -26.86 -23.15 -12.33
C TYR A 468 -25.74 -22.87 -11.33
N PRO A 469 -25.97 -22.93 -10.00
CA PRO A 469 -24.97 -22.57 -8.99
C PRO A 469 -23.71 -23.43 -9.06
N GLN A 470 -23.82 -24.65 -9.62
CA GLN A 470 -22.71 -25.57 -9.79
C GLN A 470 -21.61 -25.03 -10.74
N ILE A 471 -21.95 -24.13 -11.68
CA ILE A 471 -20.96 -23.55 -12.61
C ILE A 471 -19.96 -22.70 -11.86
N GLY A 472 -20.44 -21.76 -11.03
CA GLY A 472 -19.57 -20.94 -10.19
C GLY A 472 -18.84 -21.75 -9.13
N ALA A 473 -19.53 -22.70 -8.47
CA ALA A 473 -18.93 -23.60 -7.47
C ALA A 473 -17.77 -24.41 -8.07
N SER A 474 -17.94 -25.00 -9.26
CA SER A 474 -16.88 -25.73 -9.93
C SER A 474 -15.62 -24.89 -10.19
N ILE A 475 -15.79 -23.63 -10.66
CA ILE A 475 -14.64 -22.73 -10.88
C ILE A 475 -13.95 -22.39 -9.56
N ARG A 476 -14.70 -22.15 -8.49
CA ARG A 476 -14.16 -21.82 -7.16
C ARG A 476 -13.36 -22.99 -6.59
N ASP A 477 -13.88 -24.20 -6.67
CA ASP A 477 -13.30 -25.37 -6.05
C ASP A 477 -12.11 -25.94 -6.84
N THR A 478 -12.26 -26.04 -8.19
CA THR A 478 -11.19 -26.56 -9.06
C THR A 478 -10.15 -25.52 -9.46
N LYS A 479 -10.48 -24.22 -9.30
CA LYS A 479 -9.69 -23.09 -9.82
C LYS A 479 -9.44 -23.16 -11.33
N ASP A 480 -10.24 -23.95 -12.03
CA ASP A 480 -10.15 -24.17 -13.47
C ASP A 480 -11.53 -24.09 -14.15
N LEU A 481 -11.54 -23.79 -15.45
CA LEU A 481 -12.70 -23.92 -16.30
C LEU A 481 -12.53 -25.23 -17.10
N VAL A 482 -13.13 -26.31 -16.56
CA VAL A 482 -13.08 -27.64 -17.20
C VAL A 482 -14.10 -27.72 -18.35
N ALA A 483 -13.85 -28.59 -19.34
CA ALA A 483 -14.62 -28.63 -20.57
C ALA A 483 -16.14 -28.84 -20.36
N ASP A 484 -16.54 -29.71 -19.43
CA ASP A 484 -17.96 -29.92 -19.15
C ASP A 484 -18.62 -28.68 -18.52
N ASN A 485 -17.89 -27.98 -17.67
CA ASN A 485 -18.38 -26.76 -17.06
C ASN A 485 -18.42 -25.59 -18.05
N GLU A 486 -17.45 -25.54 -18.99
CA GLU A 486 -17.44 -24.56 -20.09
C GLU A 486 -18.66 -24.78 -21.00
N LYS A 487 -18.97 -26.03 -21.35
CA LYS A 487 -20.17 -26.36 -22.15
C LYS A 487 -21.45 -25.95 -21.44
N ALA A 488 -21.59 -26.31 -20.14
CA ALA A 488 -22.73 -25.90 -19.34
C ALA A 488 -22.90 -24.38 -19.26
N LEU A 489 -21.77 -23.64 -19.17
CA LEU A 489 -21.77 -22.17 -19.17
C LEU A 489 -22.30 -21.62 -20.51
N VAL A 490 -21.84 -22.17 -21.64
CA VAL A 490 -22.30 -21.77 -22.98
C VAL A 490 -23.80 -22.02 -23.14
N ASP A 491 -24.28 -23.20 -22.71
CA ASP A 491 -25.70 -23.53 -22.76
C ASP A 491 -26.54 -22.56 -21.92
N ALA A 492 -26.07 -22.22 -20.71
CA ALA A 492 -26.72 -21.25 -19.81
C ALA A 492 -26.73 -19.83 -20.40
N ILE A 493 -25.64 -19.39 -21.05
CA ILE A 493 -25.59 -18.08 -21.74
C ILE A 493 -26.66 -18.04 -22.85
N ASN A 494 -26.72 -19.08 -23.69
CA ASN A 494 -27.66 -19.14 -24.80
C ASN A 494 -29.13 -19.18 -24.31
N GLU A 495 -29.40 -19.88 -23.24
CA GLU A 495 -30.72 -19.90 -22.60
C GLU A 495 -31.10 -18.51 -22.08
N PHE A 496 -30.21 -17.90 -21.29
CA PHE A 496 -30.49 -16.58 -20.71
C PHE A 496 -30.70 -15.51 -21.78
N LYS A 497 -29.91 -15.52 -22.86
CA LYS A 497 -30.06 -14.57 -23.98
C LYS A 497 -31.44 -14.58 -24.61
N ARG A 498 -32.08 -15.75 -24.71
CA ARG A 498 -33.45 -15.86 -25.26
C ARG A 498 -34.47 -15.13 -24.37
N SER A 499 -34.31 -15.23 -23.05
CA SER A 499 -35.21 -14.54 -22.10
C SER A 499 -34.89 -13.04 -22.03
N PHE A 500 -33.61 -12.67 -22.08
CA PHE A 500 -33.17 -11.28 -22.06
C PHE A 500 -33.65 -10.49 -23.29
N ALA A 501 -33.53 -11.08 -24.49
CA ALA A 501 -34.03 -10.47 -25.74
C ALA A 501 -35.55 -10.26 -25.75
N ALA A 502 -36.31 -11.10 -25.03
CA ALA A 502 -37.75 -10.95 -24.90
C ALA A 502 -38.21 -9.85 -23.91
N SER A 503 -37.29 -9.35 -23.09
CA SER A 503 -37.52 -8.29 -22.08
C SER A 503 -37.09 -6.89 -22.52
N VAL A 504 -36.45 -6.77 -23.71
CA VAL A 504 -36.06 -5.54 -24.39
C VAL A 504 -37.04 -5.23 -25.49
#